data_eef8a6ee8c78841a5fef026a5a937046
#
_entry.id   eef8a6ee8c78841a5fef026a5a937046
#
_cell.length_a   1.000
_cell.length_b   1.000
_cell.length_c   1.000
_cell.angle_alpha   90.00
_cell.angle_beta   90.00
_cell.angle_gamma   90.00
#
_symmetry.space_group_name_H-M   'P 1'
#
loop_
_entity.id
_entity.type
_entity.pdbx_description
1 polymer ?
#
loop_
_entity_poly.entity_id
_entity_poly.type
_entity_poly.pdbx_seq_one_letter_code
_entity_poly.pdbx_strand_id
1 'polypeptide(L)'
;MVVIEFFSETPIDNMISTLTSHPNKVILVGQSKIIRKNGKAYEKFLASVGNDTTQIDYCSVIPHDLGNIVTALEKIVMDYPDCHFDLTGGDELAMAAIGIVYERHKDKGIKLHQYNIRTGVVYDCDMDGRVFSSEIPSLTVEQNIILHGGSIVTDTQRAGCTYPWVLDEEFTADVFAMWEICRRNCALWNYQITMLAEMMTFNSVIDDDLQLCANMEDVHTCLRARGNTLNLDGIFGPLTEASMILGFGRDDEMLQFRFKNEQVKLCLTKAGTLLELVTLLTAKNMKKSDGTPYFNDVRTGVMIDWDGVVHNNKDGLVDTENEIDVILMKGVVPVFISCKNGIIPSDELYKLNTVAEQFGSEYTRKVLVATDMGKTAKSRKYFLERARDMGIQIIEDVHKNGFGKLENILKTI
;
A
#
# COMPACT_ATOMS: atom_id res chain seq x y z
N MET A 1 -13.83 -26.52 15.53
CA MET A 1 -13.07 -26.83 14.29
C MET A 1 -11.62 -26.43 14.50
N VAL A 2 -10.68 -27.26 14.08
CA VAL A 2 -9.23 -27.00 14.07
C VAL A 2 -8.77 -26.94 12.63
N VAL A 3 -8.07 -25.85 12.25
CA VAL A 3 -7.49 -25.71 10.92
C VAL A 3 -5.97 -25.86 11.02
N ILE A 4 -5.39 -26.55 10.06
CA ILE A 4 -3.95 -26.78 9.94
C ILE A 4 -3.46 -26.04 8.71
N GLU A 5 -2.64 -25.02 8.95
CA GLU A 5 -2.03 -24.14 7.96
C GLU A 5 -0.53 -24.45 7.84
N PHE A 6 0.03 -24.25 6.67
CA PHE A 6 1.44 -24.50 6.43
C PHE A 6 2.15 -23.22 6.06
N PHE A 7 3.31 -22.97 6.65
CA PHE A 7 4.11 -21.81 6.28
C PHE A 7 4.58 -21.90 4.82
N SER A 8 4.18 -20.94 4.02
CA SER A 8 4.69 -20.64 2.68
C SER A 8 5.43 -19.30 2.67
N GLU A 9 5.99 -18.92 1.53
CA GLU A 9 6.65 -17.62 1.35
C GLU A 9 5.64 -16.47 1.34
N THR A 10 4.38 -16.76 1.01
CA THR A 10 3.30 -15.77 0.93
C THR A 10 2.47 -15.79 2.23
N PRO A 11 2.56 -14.76 3.09
CA PRO A 11 1.89 -14.75 4.39
C PRO A 11 0.37 -14.93 4.33
N ILE A 12 -0.29 -14.41 3.28
CA ILE A 12 -1.75 -14.56 3.15
C ILE A 12 -2.17 -16.01 2.93
N ASP A 13 -1.38 -16.82 2.23
CA ASP A 13 -1.66 -18.24 2.00
C ASP A 13 -1.68 -19.02 3.32
N ASN A 14 -0.93 -18.54 4.32
CA ASN A 14 -0.85 -19.17 5.64
C ASN A 14 -2.02 -18.79 6.56
N MET A 15 -2.88 -17.85 6.17
CA MET A 15 -3.93 -17.31 7.01
C MET A 15 -5.31 -17.32 6.34
N ILE A 16 -5.39 -17.61 5.06
CA ILE A 16 -6.63 -17.42 4.30
C ILE A 16 -7.76 -18.31 4.79
N SER A 17 -7.48 -19.55 5.10
CA SER A 17 -8.47 -20.48 5.64
C SER A 17 -8.92 -20.10 7.05
N THR A 18 -8.02 -19.57 7.86
CA THR A 18 -8.34 -19.05 9.19
C THR A 18 -9.28 -17.84 9.08
N LEU A 19 -9.04 -16.95 8.11
CA LEU A 19 -9.92 -15.80 7.84
C LEU A 19 -11.31 -16.19 7.34
N THR A 20 -11.40 -17.25 6.54
CA THR A 20 -12.67 -17.67 5.92
C THR A 20 -13.52 -18.55 6.83
N SER A 21 -12.89 -19.40 7.63
CA SER A 21 -13.58 -20.43 8.42
C SER A 21 -13.77 -20.08 9.91
N HIS A 22 -13.07 -19.05 10.40
CA HIS A 22 -13.09 -18.61 11.83
C HIS A 22 -12.98 -19.79 12.80
N PRO A 23 -11.88 -20.58 12.76
CA PRO A 23 -11.73 -21.77 13.58
C PRO A 23 -11.54 -21.40 15.06
N ASN A 24 -11.85 -22.34 15.98
CA ASN A 24 -11.52 -22.15 17.38
C ASN A 24 -10.00 -22.22 17.63
N LYS A 25 -9.31 -22.97 16.78
CA LYS A 25 -7.85 -23.16 16.83
C LYS A 25 -7.27 -23.30 15.43
N VAL A 26 -6.11 -22.66 15.23
CA VAL A 26 -5.25 -22.88 14.07
C VAL A 26 -3.91 -23.47 14.52
N ILE A 27 -3.41 -24.47 13.81
CA ILE A 27 -2.07 -25.04 14.03
C ILE A 27 -1.21 -24.70 12.81
N LEU A 28 -0.22 -23.84 13.04
CA LEU A 28 0.72 -23.43 12.02
C LEU A 28 1.92 -24.38 11.98
N VAL A 29 2.05 -25.12 10.89
CA VAL A 29 3.11 -26.12 10.68
C VAL A 29 4.25 -25.52 9.86
N GLY A 30 5.49 -25.60 10.35
CA GLY A 30 6.63 -25.06 9.63
C GLY A 30 7.96 -25.21 10.36
N GLN A 31 9.01 -24.67 9.79
CA GLN A 31 10.35 -24.68 10.40
C GLN A 31 10.40 -23.74 11.61
N SER A 32 11.07 -24.15 12.70
CA SER A 32 11.21 -23.35 13.92
C SER A 32 11.76 -21.93 13.69
N LYS A 33 12.63 -21.74 12.69
CA LYS A 33 13.18 -20.42 12.33
C LYS A 33 12.08 -19.51 11.74
N ILE A 34 11.23 -20.06 10.87
CA ILE A 34 10.14 -19.34 10.20
C ILE A 34 9.06 -19.00 11.23
N ILE A 35 8.68 -19.95 12.08
CA ILE A 35 7.73 -19.74 13.18
C ILE A 35 8.18 -18.58 14.07
N ARG A 36 9.45 -18.57 14.51
CA ARG A 36 9.99 -17.49 15.36
C ARG A 36 9.98 -16.13 14.66
N LYS A 37 10.20 -16.11 13.35
CA LYS A 37 10.21 -14.86 12.56
C LYS A 37 8.79 -14.28 12.40
N ASN A 38 7.82 -15.11 12.04
CA ASN A 38 6.51 -14.65 11.56
C ASN A 38 5.38 -14.82 12.59
N GLY A 39 5.53 -15.68 13.60
CA GLY A 39 4.45 -16.03 14.52
C GLY A 39 3.83 -14.83 15.22
N LYS A 40 4.65 -13.89 15.74
CA LYS A 40 4.15 -12.67 16.37
C LYS A 40 3.37 -11.76 15.42
N ALA A 41 3.76 -11.72 14.14
CA ALA A 41 3.03 -10.95 13.14
C ALA A 41 1.63 -11.55 12.91
N TYR A 42 1.51 -12.87 12.86
CA TYR A 42 0.23 -13.56 12.70
C TYR A 42 -0.69 -13.40 13.91
N GLU A 43 -0.15 -13.42 15.14
CA GLU A 43 -0.94 -13.12 16.35
C GLU A 43 -1.48 -11.67 16.32
N LYS A 44 -0.63 -10.69 16.00
CA LYS A 44 -1.06 -9.29 15.84
C LYS A 44 -2.09 -9.14 14.71
N PHE A 45 -1.87 -9.85 13.61
CA PHE A 45 -2.77 -9.83 12.47
C PHE A 45 -4.16 -10.36 12.82
N LEU A 46 -4.28 -11.53 13.44
CA LEU A 46 -5.57 -12.09 13.85
C LEU A 46 -6.30 -11.17 14.82
N ALA A 47 -5.60 -10.55 15.76
CA ALA A 47 -6.19 -9.52 16.63
C ALA A 47 -6.72 -8.31 15.81
N SER A 48 -5.98 -7.88 14.78
CA SER A 48 -6.36 -6.72 13.96
C SER A 48 -7.61 -6.97 13.09
N VAL A 49 -7.89 -8.22 12.75
CA VAL A 49 -9.10 -8.62 11.99
C VAL A 49 -10.27 -9.02 12.90
N GLY A 50 -10.14 -8.83 14.21
CA GLY A 50 -11.18 -9.19 15.19
C GLY A 50 -11.33 -10.69 15.40
N ASN A 51 -10.30 -11.47 15.09
CA ASN A 51 -10.27 -12.93 15.28
C ASN A 51 -9.36 -13.32 16.47
N ASP A 52 -9.45 -12.58 17.55
CA ASP A 52 -8.70 -12.74 18.78
C ASP A 52 -9.12 -13.96 19.61
N THR A 53 -10.26 -14.57 19.27
CA THR A 53 -10.76 -15.81 19.91
C THR A 53 -10.13 -17.07 19.34
N THR A 54 -9.52 -17.04 18.17
CA THR A 54 -8.83 -18.18 17.58
C THR A 54 -7.50 -18.42 18.30
N GLN A 55 -7.37 -19.60 18.91
CA GLN A 55 -6.10 -20.01 19.52
C GLN A 55 -5.09 -20.38 18.43
N ILE A 56 -3.87 -19.84 18.52
CA ILE A 56 -2.75 -20.21 17.65
C ILE A 56 -1.82 -21.19 18.37
N ASP A 57 -1.58 -22.35 17.76
CA ASP A 57 -0.53 -23.28 18.16
C ASP A 57 0.50 -23.43 17.01
N TYR A 58 1.70 -23.80 17.36
CA TYR A 58 2.79 -23.98 16.40
C TYR A 58 3.31 -25.42 16.44
N CYS A 59 3.42 -26.03 15.25
CA CYS A 59 4.04 -27.34 15.09
C CYS A 59 5.34 -27.22 14.30
N SER A 60 6.45 -27.44 14.96
CA SER A 60 7.77 -27.37 14.33
C SER A 60 8.14 -28.68 13.64
N VAL A 61 8.55 -28.59 12.38
CA VAL A 61 9.01 -29.73 11.57
C VAL A 61 10.43 -29.52 11.05
N ILE A 62 11.11 -30.64 10.72
CA ILE A 62 12.44 -30.61 10.12
C ILE A 62 12.29 -30.44 8.62
N PRO A 63 12.92 -29.41 8.01
CA PRO A 63 12.84 -29.19 6.56
C PRO A 63 13.46 -30.39 5.81
N HIS A 64 12.88 -30.72 4.66
CA HIS A 64 13.32 -31.80 3.78
C HIS A 64 13.27 -33.21 4.40
N ASP A 65 12.52 -33.41 5.49
CA ASP A 65 12.30 -34.69 6.13
C ASP A 65 10.82 -35.08 6.10
N LEU A 66 10.41 -35.81 5.03
CA LEU A 66 9.04 -36.27 4.84
C LEU A 66 8.54 -37.10 6.02
N GLY A 67 9.39 -37.98 6.57
CA GLY A 67 9.02 -38.83 7.70
C GLY A 67 8.72 -38.04 8.96
N ASN A 68 9.52 -37.00 9.23
CA ASN A 68 9.28 -36.08 10.35
C ASN A 68 7.96 -35.30 10.16
N ILE A 69 7.71 -34.76 8.96
CA ILE A 69 6.46 -34.04 8.66
C ILE A 69 5.27 -34.96 8.84
N VAL A 70 5.28 -36.16 8.24
CA VAL A 70 4.19 -37.16 8.38
C VAL A 70 3.93 -37.48 9.85
N THR A 71 4.98 -37.77 10.64
CA THR A 71 4.83 -38.09 12.06
C THR A 71 4.22 -36.94 12.87
N ALA A 72 4.63 -35.69 12.56
CA ALA A 72 4.05 -34.51 13.20
C ALA A 72 2.57 -34.33 12.87
N LEU A 73 2.19 -34.50 11.61
CA LEU A 73 0.80 -34.39 11.16
C LEU A 73 -0.07 -35.54 11.70
N GLU A 74 0.43 -36.77 11.74
CA GLU A 74 -0.27 -37.91 12.34
C GLU A 74 -0.61 -37.64 13.83
N LYS A 75 0.35 -37.07 14.57
CA LYS A 75 0.12 -36.66 15.96
C LYS A 75 -1.01 -35.62 16.04
N ILE A 76 -1.01 -34.58 15.19
CA ILE A 76 -2.07 -33.58 15.16
C ILE A 76 -3.44 -34.23 14.90
N VAL A 77 -3.53 -35.14 13.92
CA VAL A 77 -4.78 -35.85 13.59
C VAL A 77 -5.27 -36.72 14.73
N MET A 78 -4.37 -37.32 15.49
CA MET A 78 -4.74 -38.12 16.67
C MET A 78 -5.26 -37.25 17.81
N ASP A 79 -4.67 -36.08 18.01
CA ASP A 79 -5.09 -35.13 19.05
C ASP A 79 -6.37 -34.37 18.65
N TYR A 80 -6.58 -34.13 17.35
CA TYR A 80 -7.69 -33.37 16.79
C TYR A 80 -8.35 -34.12 15.61
N PRO A 81 -9.18 -35.15 15.86
CA PRO A 81 -9.98 -35.74 14.80
C PRO A 81 -10.90 -34.68 14.17
N ASP A 82 -11.31 -34.86 12.95
CA ASP A 82 -12.10 -33.91 12.16
C ASP A 82 -11.40 -32.58 11.88
N CYS A 83 -10.05 -32.54 11.92
CA CYS A 83 -9.30 -31.34 11.56
C CYS A 83 -9.34 -31.08 10.03
N HIS A 84 -9.18 -29.81 9.70
CA HIS A 84 -9.17 -29.34 8.30
C HIS A 84 -7.75 -28.95 7.89
N PHE A 85 -7.22 -29.58 6.85
CA PHE A 85 -5.96 -29.20 6.23
C PHE A 85 -6.21 -28.17 5.13
N ASP A 86 -5.52 -27.03 5.21
CA ASP A 86 -5.46 -26.06 4.13
C ASP A 86 -4.33 -26.42 3.15
N LEU A 87 -4.71 -26.57 1.87
CA LEU A 87 -3.79 -26.84 0.78
C LEU A 87 -3.36 -25.58 0.02
N THR A 88 -3.71 -24.41 0.53
CA THR A 88 -3.38 -23.13 -0.13
C THR A 88 -1.91 -22.76 0.08
N GLY A 89 -1.39 -22.95 1.30
CA GLY A 89 0.02 -22.73 1.65
C GLY A 89 0.83 -24.03 1.74
N GLY A 90 2.13 -23.90 2.02
CA GLY A 90 3.05 -25.04 2.18
C GLY A 90 3.87 -25.34 0.91
N ASP A 91 4.87 -26.19 1.07
CA ASP A 91 5.72 -26.68 -0.02
C ASP A 91 5.26 -28.06 -0.54
N GLU A 92 5.90 -28.55 -1.60
CA GLU A 92 5.56 -29.82 -2.22
C GLU A 92 5.68 -30.99 -1.25
N LEU A 93 6.61 -30.91 -0.28
CA LEU A 93 6.83 -31.97 0.70
C LEU A 93 5.71 -31.99 1.76
N ALA A 94 5.21 -30.82 2.15
CA ALA A 94 4.02 -30.69 3.01
C ALA A 94 2.79 -31.31 2.30
N MET A 95 2.59 -31.01 1.01
CA MET A 95 1.49 -31.58 0.23
C MET A 95 1.58 -33.12 0.14
N ALA A 96 2.79 -33.66 -0.09
CA ALA A 96 3.02 -35.10 -0.08
C ALA A 96 2.71 -35.73 1.30
N ALA A 97 3.14 -35.09 2.39
CA ALA A 97 2.86 -35.55 3.74
C ALA A 97 1.37 -35.56 4.07
N ILE A 98 0.63 -34.48 3.68
CA ILE A 98 -0.84 -34.39 3.86
C ILE A 98 -1.51 -35.57 3.14
N GLY A 99 -1.15 -35.84 1.88
CA GLY A 99 -1.72 -36.95 1.11
C GLY A 99 -1.50 -38.32 1.78
N ILE A 100 -0.32 -38.54 2.35
CA ILE A 100 0.00 -39.77 3.10
C ILE A 100 -0.84 -39.87 4.37
N VAL A 101 -0.93 -38.81 5.15
CA VAL A 101 -1.69 -38.78 6.40
C VAL A 101 -3.18 -38.92 6.14
N TYR A 102 -3.70 -38.21 5.15
CA TYR A 102 -5.10 -38.30 4.72
C TYR A 102 -5.49 -39.74 4.36
N GLU A 103 -4.68 -40.39 3.55
CA GLU A 103 -4.94 -41.79 3.12
C GLU A 103 -4.92 -42.76 4.31
N ARG A 104 -3.98 -42.59 5.25
CA ARG A 104 -3.84 -43.48 6.43
C ARG A 104 -4.94 -43.26 7.47
N HIS A 105 -5.55 -42.11 7.52
CA HIS A 105 -6.47 -41.71 8.59
C HIS A 105 -7.83 -41.25 8.06
N LYS A 106 -8.29 -41.82 6.96
CA LYS A 106 -9.62 -41.53 6.34
C LYS A 106 -10.79 -41.67 7.32
N ASP A 107 -10.67 -42.59 8.29
CA ASP A 107 -11.67 -42.83 9.32
C ASP A 107 -11.79 -41.71 10.35
N LYS A 108 -10.86 -40.78 10.39
CA LYS A 108 -10.83 -39.66 11.37
C LYS A 108 -11.65 -38.46 10.95
N GLY A 109 -12.26 -38.46 9.77
CA GLY A 109 -13.08 -37.34 9.31
C GLY A 109 -12.31 -36.10 8.86
N ILE A 110 -11.01 -36.27 8.56
CA ILE A 110 -10.12 -35.19 8.04
C ILE A 110 -10.75 -34.54 6.81
N LYS A 111 -10.70 -33.21 6.76
CA LYS A 111 -11.12 -32.41 5.61
C LYS A 111 -9.93 -31.79 4.90
N LEU A 112 -10.00 -31.73 3.57
CA LEU A 112 -9.02 -31.05 2.72
C LEU A 112 -9.71 -29.89 2.00
N HIS A 113 -9.15 -28.70 2.09
CA HIS A 113 -9.68 -27.55 1.35
C HIS A 113 -8.55 -26.68 0.80
N GLN A 114 -8.86 -25.94 -0.26
CA GLN A 114 -7.95 -25.02 -0.91
C GLN A 114 -8.69 -23.72 -1.24
N TYR A 115 -8.06 -22.59 -0.97
CA TYR A 115 -8.55 -21.28 -1.34
C TYR A 115 -7.89 -20.80 -2.63
N ASN A 116 -8.70 -20.40 -3.61
CA ASN A 116 -8.19 -19.76 -4.82
C ASN A 116 -8.33 -18.25 -4.69
N ILE A 117 -7.21 -17.58 -4.39
CA ILE A 117 -7.15 -16.13 -4.18
C ILE A 117 -7.62 -15.34 -5.42
N ARG A 118 -7.37 -15.84 -6.63
CA ARG A 118 -7.75 -15.14 -7.87
C ARG A 118 -9.26 -15.10 -8.10
N THR A 119 -9.94 -16.21 -7.77
CA THR A 119 -11.39 -16.34 -7.96
C THR A 119 -12.19 -16.07 -6.70
N GLY A 120 -11.53 -16.04 -5.54
CA GLY A 120 -12.19 -15.89 -4.24
C GLY A 120 -13.06 -17.09 -3.85
N VAL A 121 -12.68 -18.30 -4.28
CA VAL A 121 -13.45 -19.52 -4.10
C VAL A 121 -12.69 -20.50 -3.25
N VAL A 122 -13.38 -21.16 -2.32
CA VAL A 122 -12.86 -22.31 -1.55
C VAL A 122 -13.32 -23.60 -2.22
N TYR A 123 -12.39 -24.49 -2.46
CA TYR A 123 -12.64 -25.84 -2.95
C TYR A 123 -12.57 -26.83 -1.80
N ASP A 124 -13.59 -27.69 -1.69
CA ASP A 124 -13.50 -28.93 -0.92
C ASP A 124 -12.78 -29.97 -1.78
N CYS A 125 -11.61 -30.39 -1.34
CA CYS A 125 -10.72 -31.27 -2.09
C CYS A 125 -10.87 -32.74 -1.67
N ASP A 126 -11.79 -33.08 -0.74
CA ASP A 126 -11.87 -34.42 -0.15
C ASP A 126 -12.32 -35.49 -1.15
N MET A 127 -13.38 -35.25 -1.88
CA MET A 127 -13.99 -36.30 -2.70
C MET A 127 -14.58 -35.80 -4.03
N ASP A 128 -15.38 -34.74 -3.97
CA ASP A 128 -16.23 -34.32 -5.09
C ASP A 128 -15.80 -33.01 -5.72
N GLY A 129 -14.71 -32.36 -5.24
CA GLY A 129 -14.24 -31.06 -5.73
C GLY A 129 -15.31 -29.97 -5.65
N ARG A 130 -16.15 -30.00 -4.62
CA ARG A 130 -17.24 -29.06 -4.48
C ARG A 130 -16.69 -27.66 -4.25
N VAL A 131 -17.23 -26.71 -4.98
CA VAL A 131 -16.96 -25.30 -4.79
C VAL A 131 -17.83 -24.78 -3.69
N PHE A 132 -17.24 -24.31 -2.59
CA PHE A 132 -17.94 -23.49 -1.63
C PHE A 132 -17.74 -22.03 -2.02
N SER A 133 -18.82 -21.30 -2.26
CA SER A 133 -18.71 -19.85 -2.28
C SER A 133 -18.64 -19.39 -0.82
N SER A 134 -17.48 -18.95 -0.39
CA SER A 134 -17.32 -18.19 0.85
C SER A 134 -17.30 -16.70 0.53
N GLU A 135 -17.65 -15.87 1.51
CA GLU A 135 -17.35 -14.45 1.39
C GLU A 135 -15.84 -14.28 1.22
N ILE A 136 -15.45 -13.51 0.20
CA ILE A 136 -14.03 -13.19 -0.03
C ILE A 136 -13.57 -12.33 1.14
N PRO A 137 -12.56 -12.74 1.93
CA PRO A 137 -12.05 -11.90 3.00
C PRO A 137 -11.54 -10.59 2.42
N SER A 138 -11.72 -9.51 3.15
CA SER A 138 -11.24 -8.19 2.78
C SER A 138 -10.29 -7.68 3.84
N LEU A 139 -9.06 -7.36 3.47
CA LEU A 139 -8.07 -6.75 4.34
C LEU A 139 -7.99 -5.25 4.12
N THR A 140 -7.78 -4.49 5.18
CA THR A 140 -7.32 -3.11 5.06
C THR A 140 -5.84 -3.05 4.70
N VAL A 141 -5.37 -1.91 4.25
CA VAL A 141 -3.93 -1.66 4.01
C VAL A 141 -3.12 -1.95 5.28
N GLU A 142 -3.60 -1.49 6.43
CA GLU A 142 -2.93 -1.71 7.72
C GLU A 142 -2.84 -3.19 8.07
N GLN A 143 -3.94 -3.94 7.92
CA GLN A 143 -3.95 -5.39 8.17
C GLN A 143 -2.98 -6.14 7.25
N ASN A 144 -2.90 -5.75 5.98
CA ASN A 144 -1.92 -6.33 5.06
C ASN A 144 -0.48 -6.06 5.52
N ILE A 145 -0.16 -4.83 5.94
CA ILE A 145 1.18 -4.49 6.45
C ILE A 145 1.51 -5.27 7.72
N ILE A 146 0.58 -5.39 8.67
CA ILE A 146 0.75 -6.18 9.90
C ILE A 146 0.99 -7.65 9.58
N LEU A 147 0.25 -8.23 8.64
CA LEU A 147 0.42 -9.62 8.20
C LEU A 147 1.86 -9.92 7.73
N HIS A 148 2.50 -8.93 7.09
CA HIS A 148 3.88 -9.02 6.61
C HIS A 148 4.93 -8.58 7.66
N GLY A 149 4.50 -8.28 8.89
CA GLY A 149 5.38 -7.96 10.01
C GLY A 149 5.72 -6.49 10.19
N GLY A 150 5.24 -5.60 9.31
CA GLY A 150 5.44 -4.15 9.42
C GLY A 150 4.36 -3.43 10.23
N SER A 151 4.48 -2.11 10.30
CA SER A 151 3.46 -1.22 10.84
C SER A 151 3.36 0.09 10.05
N ILE A 152 2.22 0.76 10.13
CA ILE A 152 2.04 2.09 9.55
C ILE A 152 2.44 3.14 10.60
N VAL A 153 3.34 4.05 10.22
CA VAL A 153 3.76 5.15 11.09
C VAL A 153 2.72 6.26 11.04
N THR A 154 2.03 6.48 12.15
CA THR A 154 0.94 7.47 12.29
C THR A 154 1.25 8.61 13.27
N ASP A 155 2.40 8.56 13.96
CA ASP A 155 2.80 9.59 14.90
C ASP A 155 3.15 10.89 14.16
N THR A 156 2.25 11.89 14.24
CA THR A 156 2.40 13.18 13.57
C THR A 156 3.54 14.05 14.12
N GLN A 157 4.14 13.67 15.25
CA GLN A 157 5.33 14.38 15.80
C GLN A 157 6.63 13.89 15.11
N ARG A 158 6.58 12.82 14.34
CA ARG A 158 7.73 12.32 13.58
C ARG A 158 7.83 13.01 12.22
N ALA A 159 9.04 13.35 11.82
CA ALA A 159 9.31 13.69 10.43
C ALA A 159 9.06 12.44 9.57
N GLY A 160 8.08 12.50 8.68
CA GLY A 160 7.68 11.35 7.86
C GLY A 160 6.67 10.43 8.58
N CYS A 161 5.44 10.85 8.66
CA CYS A 161 4.31 10.04 9.11
C CYS A 161 3.24 9.97 8.02
N THR A 162 2.39 8.97 8.10
CA THR A 162 1.19 8.89 7.27
C THR A 162 0.20 9.98 7.69
N TYR A 163 -0.07 10.91 6.78
CA TYR A 163 -0.99 12.00 7.09
C TYR A 163 -2.45 11.52 7.06
N PRO A 164 -3.28 11.86 8.06
CA PRO A 164 -4.67 11.43 8.14
C PRO A 164 -5.59 12.30 7.27
N TRP A 165 -5.59 12.10 5.95
CA TRP A 165 -6.43 12.86 5.03
C TRP A 165 -7.93 12.69 5.32
N VAL A 166 -8.66 13.80 5.40
CA VAL A 166 -10.12 13.83 5.45
C VAL A 166 -10.63 14.04 4.04
N LEU A 167 -11.07 12.95 3.38
CA LEU A 167 -11.51 12.92 1.99
C LEU A 167 -13.03 13.11 1.89
N ASP A 168 -13.52 14.26 2.37
CA ASP A 168 -14.90 14.69 2.20
C ASP A 168 -15.16 15.26 0.79
N GLU A 169 -16.40 15.65 0.52
CA GLU A 169 -16.79 16.20 -0.78
C GLU A 169 -16.10 17.52 -1.09
N GLU A 170 -15.91 18.38 -0.07
CA GLU A 170 -15.29 19.68 -0.22
C GLU A 170 -13.81 19.52 -0.60
N PHE A 171 -13.05 18.78 0.19
CA PHE A 171 -11.63 18.56 -0.10
C PHE A 171 -11.42 17.76 -1.39
N THR A 172 -12.30 16.82 -1.71
CA THR A 172 -12.28 16.12 -3.00
C THR A 172 -12.41 17.10 -4.17
N ALA A 173 -13.33 18.07 -4.07
CA ALA A 173 -13.47 19.13 -5.07
C ALA A 173 -12.22 20.01 -5.17
N ASP A 174 -11.61 20.36 -4.02
CA ASP A 174 -10.38 21.14 -3.96
C ASP A 174 -9.21 20.42 -4.65
N VAL A 175 -9.05 19.12 -4.41
CA VAL A 175 -8.02 18.30 -5.09
C VAL A 175 -8.19 18.33 -6.60
N PHE A 176 -9.40 18.15 -7.11
CA PHE A 176 -9.65 18.21 -8.56
C PHE A 176 -9.46 19.62 -9.13
N ALA A 177 -9.85 20.67 -8.40
CA ALA A 177 -9.59 22.05 -8.82
C ALA A 177 -8.10 22.35 -8.92
N MET A 178 -7.31 21.95 -7.92
CA MET A 178 -5.85 22.06 -7.96
C MET A 178 -5.23 21.23 -9.08
N TRP A 179 -5.77 20.04 -9.35
CA TRP A 179 -5.30 19.20 -10.45
C TRP A 179 -5.54 19.84 -11.82
N GLU A 180 -6.68 20.48 -12.04
CA GLU A 180 -6.95 21.21 -13.27
C GLU A 180 -5.98 22.39 -13.52
N ILE A 181 -5.43 22.97 -12.45
CA ILE A 181 -4.35 23.97 -12.54
C ILE A 181 -3.03 23.28 -12.83
N CYS A 182 -2.66 22.24 -12.06
CA CYS A 182 -1.41 21.51 -12.19
C CYS A 182 -1.23 20.90 -13.58
N ARG A 183 -2.24 20.22 -14.12
CA ARG A 183 -2.17 19.48 -15.39
C ARG A 183 -1.91 20.37 -16.59
N ARG A 184 -2.20 21.66 -16.53
CA ARG A 184 -1.90 22.61 -17.62
C ARG A 184 -0.40 22.81 -17.81
N ASN A 185 0.37 22.78 -16.71
CA ASN A 185 1.83 22.86 -16.72
C ASN A 185 2.42 22.25 -15.44
N CYS A 186 2.62 20.91 -15.46
CA CYS A 186 3.13 20.17 -14.30
C CYS A 186 4.54 20.63 -13.86
N ALA A 187 5.38 21.06 -14.80
CA ALA A 187 6.72 21.56 -14.48
C ALA A 187 6.65 22.90 -13.70
N LEU A 188 5.79 23.81 -14.16
CA LEU A 188 5.56 25.07 -13.45
C LEU A 188 4.94 24.82 -12.07
N TRP A 189 3.98 23.91 -11.97
CA TRP A 189 3.38 23.51 -10.71
C TRP A 189 4.44 23.03 -9.72
N ASN A 190 5.23 22.03 -10.08
CA ASN A 190 6.29 21.48 -9.21
C ASN A 190 7.27 22.54 -8.77
N TYR A 191 7.66 23.42 -9.69
CA TYR A 191 8.55 24.53 -9.39
C TYR A 191 7.95 25.46 -8.32
N GLN A 192 6.70 25.89 -8.50
CA GLN A 192 6.03 26.81 -7.58
C GLN A 192 5.79 26.18 -6.20
N ILE A 193 5.38 24.90 -6.15
CA ILE A 193 5.18 24.18 -4.90
C ILE A 193 6.49 24.02 -4.14
N THR A 194 7.58 23.70 -4.81
CA THR A 194 8.90 23.63 -4.18
C THR A 194 9.35 25.01 -3.65
N MET A 195 9.09 26.05 -4.41
CA MET A 195 9.39 27.43 -3.97
C MET A 195 8.57 27.82 -2.74
N LEU A 196 7.27 27.51 -2.70
CA LEU A 196 6.44 27.73 -1.52
C LEU A 196 6.97 27.00 -0.29
N ALA A 197 7.33 25.72 -0.44
CA ALA A 197 7.91 24.93 0.64
C ALA A 197 9.20 25.57 1.18
N GLU A 198 10.07 26.08 0.31
CA GLU A 198 11.29 26.76 0.70
C GLU A 198 11.04 28.09 1.37
N MET A 199 10.11 28.91 0.84
CA MET A 199 9.72 30.16 1.49
C MET A 199 9.24 29.98 2.92
N MET A 200 8.59 28.86 3.22
CA MET A 200 8.15 28.52 4.58
C MET A 200 9.31 28.16 5.52
N THR A 201 10.49 27.84 5.00
CA THR A 201 11.69 27.56 5.82
C THR A 201 12.53 28.81 6.12
N PHE A 202 12.34 29.91 5.35
CA PHE A 202 12.96 31.19 5.63
C PHE A 202 12.18 31.97 6.70
N ASN A 203 12.56 33.20 6.98
CA ASN A 203 11.91 34.08 7.98
C ASN A 203 10.46 34.48 7.63
N SER A 204 9.79 33.71 6.78
CA SER A 204 8.37 33.87 6.52
C SER A 204 7.58 33.44 7.73
N VAL A 205 6.76 34.27 8.26
CA VAL A 205 5.91 33.92 9.37
C VAL A 205 4.62 33.34 8.81
N ILE A 206 4.39 32.07 9.09
CA ILE A 206 3.04 31.51 9.02
C ILE A 206 2.49 31.55 10.41
N ASP A 207 1.39 32.28 10.56
CA ASP A 207 0.66 32.33 11.82
C ASP A 207 -0.29 31.13 11.97
N ASP A 208 -0.93 30.99 13.12
CA ASP A 208 -1.88 29.92 13.43
C ASP A 208 -3.08 29.89 12.48
N ASP A 209 -3.35 30.98 11.78
CA ASP A 209 -4.44 31.14 10.82
C ASP A 209 -4.07 30.72 9.39
N LEU A 210 -2.94 30.07 9.17
CA LEU A 210 -2.45 29.65 7.84
C LEU A 210 -2.10 30.80 6.90
N GLN A 211 -1.90 31.99 7.44
CA GLN A 211 -1.46 33.14 6.66
C GLN A 211 0.04 33.12 6.44
N LEU A 212 0.44 33.18 5.18
CA LEU A 212 1.83 33.37 4.80
C LEU A 212 2.10 34.86 4.58
N CYS A 213 3.14 35.36 5.23
CA CYS A 213 3.72 36.67 4.97
C CYS A 213 5.21 36.47 4.68
N ALA A 214 5.68 36.84 3.51
CA ALA A 214 7.07 36.67 3.09
C ALA A 214 7.64 38.03 2.58
N ASN A 215 8.87 38.32 2.97
CA ASN A 215 9.60 39.48 2.44
C ASN A 215 9.97 39.24 0.97
N MET A 216 9.74 40.18 0.08
CA MET A 216 10.03 40.05 -1.35
C MET A 216 11.53 39.86 -1.66
N GLU A 217 12.43 40.36 -0.83
CA GLU A 217 13.86 40.15 -0.96
C GLU A 217 14.21 38.66 -0.72
N ASP A 218 13.61 38.02 0.29
CA ASP A 218 13.76 36.58 0.56
C ASP A 218 13.17 35.75 -0.58
N VAL A 219 12.00 36.12 -1.08
CA VAL A 219 11.37 35.48 -2.26
C VAL A 219 12.28 35.57 -3.48
N HIS A 220 12.84 36.73 -3.77
CA HIS A 220 13.78 36.91 -4.88
C HIS A 220 15.09 36.15 -4.67
N THR A 221 15.54 35.99 -3.44
CA THR A 221 16.74 35.20 -3.11
C THR A 221 16.51 33.72 -3.37
N CYS A 222 15.39 33.17 -2.94
CA CYS A 222 14.97 31.80 -3.27
C CYS A 222 14.93 31.55 -4.77
N LEU A 223 14.37 32.47 -5.52
CA LEU A 223 14.24 32.35 -6.99
C LEU A 223 15.59 32.43 -7.69
N ARG A 224 16.46 33.38 -7.31
CA ARG A 224 17.80 33.55 -7.90
C ARG A 224 18.69 32.36 -7.64
N ALA A 225 18.62 31.73 -6.48
CA ALA A 225 19.38 30.53 -6.16
C ALA A 225 19.08 29.37 -7.14
N ARG A 226 17.94 29.39 -7.81
CA ARG A 226 17.52 28.37 -8.81
C ARG A 226 17.61 28.86 -10.26
N GLY A 227 18.13 30.05 -10.52
CA GLY A 227 18.28 30.60 -11.87
C GLY A 227 16.95 30.96 -12.57
N ASN A 228 15.90 31.23 -11.80
CA ASN A 228 14.56 31.49 -12.31
C ASN A 228 14.05 32.89 -11.97
N THR A 229 13.12 33.38 -12.79
CA THR A 229 12.38 34.63 -12.57
C THR A 229 11.01 34.33 -11.98
N LEU A 230 10.53 35.25 -11.13
CA LEU A 230 9.23 35.15 -10.46
C LEU A 230 8.10 35.22 -11.51
N ASN A 231 7.43 34.11 -11.77
CA ASN A 231 6.16 34.09 -12.48
C ASN A 231 5.06 33.67 -11.51
N LEU A 232 4.65 34.61 -10.65
CA LEU A 232 3.60 34.36 -9.66
C LEU A 232 2.23 34.24 -10.32
N ASP A 233 2.01 34.85 -11.46
CA ASP A 233 0.69 34.95 -12.08
C ASP A 233 0.23 33.59 -12.67
N GLY A 234 1.16 32.74 -13.08
CA GLY A 234 0.85 31.46 -13.73
C GLY A 234 0.13 30.43 -12.86
N ILE A 235 0.32 30.50 -11.53
CA ILE A 235 -0.30 29.56 -10.58
C ILE A 235 -1.09 30.29 -9.49
N PHE A 236 -0.57 31.39 -8.94
CA PHE A 236 -1.25 32.11 -7.83
C PHE A 236 -2.58 32.72 -8.28
N GLY A 237 -2.66 33.25 -9.50
CA GLY A 237 -3.93 33.70 -10.06
C GLY A 237 -4.99 32.61 -10.11
N PRO A 238 -4.74 31.48 -10.82
CA PRO A 238 -5.64 30.33 -10.82
C PRO A 238 -5.97 29.76 -9.43
N LEU A 239 -5.00 29.71 -8.48
CA LEU A 239 -5.25 29.26 -7.11
C LEU A 239 -6.16 30.21 -6.33
N THR A 240 -6.03 31.51 -6.57
CA THR A 240 -6.92 32.54 -5.99
C THR A 240 -8.32 32.44 -6.56
N GLU A 241 -8.45 32.31 -7.89
CA GLU A 241 -9.73 32.11 -8.55
C GLU A 241 -10.46 30.85 -8.06
N ALA A 242 -9.71 29.76 -7.81
CA ALA A 242 -10.24 28.53 -7.25
C ALA A 242 -10.44 28.57 -5.74
N SER A 243 -10.12 29.69 -5.06
CA SER A 243 -10.21 29.86 -3.60
C SER A 243 -9.33 28.90 -2.79
N MET A 244 -8.24 28.40 -3.38
CA MET A 244 -7.24 27.57 -2.68
C MET A 244 -6.32 28.44 -1.81
N ILE A 245 -6.10 29.67 -2.23
CA ILE A 245 -5.48 30.74 -1.45
C ILE A 245 -6.40 31.95 -1.40
N LEU A 246 -6.40 32.65 -0.28
CA LEU A 246 -7.29 33.76 0.01
C LEU A 246 -6.48 35.00 0.31
N GLY A 247 -7.00 36.19 -0.05
CA GLY A 247 -6.37 37.47 0.31
C GLY A 247 -4.98 37.62 -0.33
N PHE A 248 -4.75 37.08 -1.51
CA PHE A 248 -3.47 37.25 -2.20
C PHE A 248 -3.18 38.69 -2.47
N GLY A 249 -2.08 39.18 -1.87
CA GLY A 249 -1.57 40.54 -2.02
C GLY A 249 -0.05 40.50 -2.29
N ARG A 250 0.39 41.42 -3.14
CA ARG A 250 1.80 41.61 -3.45
C ARG A 250 2.08 43.04 -3.70
N ASP A 251 3.11 43.56 -3.03
CA ASP A 251 3.74 44.86 -3.33
C ASP A 251 5.26 44.66 -3.49
N ASP A 252 6.02 45.73 -3.48
CA ASP A 252 7.47 45.68 -3.66
C ASP A 252 8.21 45.13 -2.43
N GLU A 253 7.58 45.08 -1.27
CA GLU A 253 8.20 44.68 0.00
C GLU A 253 7.70 43.30 0.48
N MET A 254 6.41 42.99 0.27
CA MET A 254 5.76 41.83 0.87
C MET A 254 4.92 41.04 -0.11
N LEU A 255 4.93 39.71 0.09
CA LEU A 255 3.98 38.75 -0.48
C LEU A 255 3.14 38.20 0.68
N GLN A 256 1.81 38.24 0.54
CA GLN A 256 0.93 37.72 1.58
C GLN A 256 -0.26 36.96 0.96
N PHE A 257 -0.67 35.91 1.61
CA PHE A 257 -1.92 35.20 1.35
C PHE A 257 -2.22 34.23 2.49
N ARG A 258 -3.44 33.66 2.50
CA ARG A 258 -3.85 32.62 3.44
C ARG A 258 -4.17 31.34 2.67
N PHE A 259 -3.70 30.20 3.14
CA PHE A 259 -4.16 28.89 2.64
C PHE A 259 -5.62 28.65 3.04
N LYS A 260 -6.42 28.00 2.19
CA LYS A 260 -7.82 27.67 2.48
C LYS A 260 -7.95 26.86 3.78
N ASN A 261 -7.13 25.81 3.93
CA ASN A 261 -7.05 24.95 5.11
C ASN A 261 -5.70 24.18 5.13
N GLU A 262 -5.47 23.39 6.19
CA GLU A 262 -4.22 22.62 6.35
C GLU A 262 -4.01 21.58 5.22
N GLN A 263 -5.05 20.91 4.74
CA GLN A 263 -4.91 19.92 3.68
C GLN A 263 -4.52 20.56 2.34
N VAL A 264 -5.11 21.72 2.02
CA VAL A 264 -4.72 22.51 0.85
C VAL A 264 -3.29 23.01 0.99
N LYS A 265 -2.88 23.48 2.17
CA LYS A 265 -1.49 23.89 2.45
C LYS A 265 -0.52 22.75 2.17
N LEU A 266 -0.80 21.53 2.63
CA LEU A 266 0.04 20.35 2.35
C LEU A 266 0.15 20.07 0.84
N CYS A 267 -0.94 20.15 0.10
CA CYS A 267 -0.94 19.99 -1.36
C CYS A 267 -0.08 21.07 -2.06
N LEU A 268 -0.01 22.27 -1.49
CA LEU A 268 0.70 23.42 -2.06
C LEU A 268 2.13 23.58 -1.52
N THR A 269 2.59 22.68 -0.64
CA THR A 269 3.94 22.75 -0.05
C THR A 269 4.70 21.43 -0.12
N LYS A 270 4.05 20.32 -0.44
CA LYS A 270 4.70 19.01 -0.64
C LYS A 270 4.53 18.59 -2.11
N ALA A 271 5.63 18.63 -2.87
CA ALA A 271 5.62 18.19 -4.26
C ALA A 271 5.25 16.69 -4.36
N GLY A 272 4.44 16.33 -5.36
CA GLY A 272 3.97 14.96 -5.56
C GLY A 272 2.59 14.68 -4.97
N THR A 273 2.28 15.19 -3.79
CA THR A 273 1.05 14.91 -3.03
C THR A 273 -0.23 15.06 -3.85
N LEU A 274 -0.30 16.05 -4.73
CA LEU A 274 -1.50 16.26 -5.55
C LEU A 274 -1.74 15.09 -6.52
N LEU A 275 -0.71 14.59 -7.20
CA LEU A 275 -0.85 13.45 -8.11
C LEU A 275 -1.24 12.17 -7.36
N GLU A 276 -0.68 11.97 -6.16
CA GLU A 276 -1.03 10.85 -5.27
C GLU A 276 -2.51 10.90 -4.89
N LEU A 277 -3.00 12.07 -4.43
CA LEU A 277 -4.40 12.26 -4.06
C LEU A 277 -5.36 12.05 -5.23
N VAL A 278 -5.06 12.59 -6.41
CA VAL A 278 -5.90 12.38 -7.60
C VAL A 278 -5.90 10.91 -8.02
N THR A 279 -4.77 10.21 -7.94
CA THR A 279 -4.66 8.78 -8.20
C THR A 279 -5.52 7.97 -7.20
N LEU A 280 -5.41 8.29 -5.92
CA LEU A 280 -6.22 7.71 -4.85
C LEU A 280 -7.72 7.92 -5.09
N LEU A 281 -8.14 9.18 -5.33
CA LEU A 281 -9.56 9.52 -5.55
C LEU A 281 -10.12 8.85 -6.80
N THR A 282 -9.33 8.70 -7.85
CA THR A 282 -9.70 7.93 -9.04
C THR A 282 -10.01 6.49 -8.66
N ALA A 283 -9.13 5.82 -7.91
CA ALA A 283 -9.35 4.45 -7.45
C ALA A 283 -10.54 4.34 -6.47
N LYS A 284 -10.66 5.27 -5.53
CA LYS A 284 -11.76 5.32 -4.54
C LYS A 284 -13.13 5.44 -5.20
N ASN A 285 -13.23 6.19 -6.30
CA ASN A 285 -14.47 6.40 -7.01
C ASN A 285 -14.87 5.24 -7.94
N MET A 286 -13.98 4.26 -8.16
CA MET A 286 -14.30 3.08 -8.96
C MET A 286 -15.36 2.23 -8.26
N LYS A 287 -16.35 1.78 -9.05
CA LYS A 287 -17.46 0.95 -8.58
C LYS A 287 -17.51 -0.36 -9.36
N LYS A 288 -17.97 -1.41 -8.70
CA LYS A 288 -18.39 -2.67 -9.34
C LYS A 288 -19.74 -2.46 -10.05
N SER A 289 -20.17 -3.46 -10.82
CA SER A 289 -21.46 -3.44 -11.53
C SER A 289 -22.68 -3.33 -10.62
N ASP A 290 -22.54 -3.75 -9.36
CA ASP A 290 -23.57 -3.67 -8.32
C ASP A 290 -23.56 -2.31 -7.55
N GLY A 291 -22.68 -1.39 -7.93
CA GLY A 291 -22.53 -0.08 -7.30
C GLY A 291 -21.66 -0.05 -6.04
N THR A 292 -21.17 -1.20 -5.56
CA THR A 292 -20.26 -1.26 -4.42
C THR A 292 -18.86 -0.77 -4.79
N PRO A 293 -18.04 -0.32 -3.82
CA PRO A 293 -16.65 0.07 -4.08
C PRO A 293 -15.84 -1.06 -4.74
N TYR A 294 -15.00 -0.71 -5.72
CA TYR A 294 -14.13 -1.67 -6.38
C TYR A 294 -12.99 -2.12 -5.47
N PHE A 295 -12.43 -1.21 -4.70
CA PHE A 295 -11.42 -1.45 -3.65
C PHE A 295 -12.05 -1.31 -2.28
N ASN A 296 -11.70 -2.19 -1.37
CA ASN A 296 -12.23 -2.19 0.00
C ASN A 296 -11.46 -1.26 0.94
N ASP A 297 -10.19 -0.95 0.66
CA ASP A 297 -9.42 0.09 1.34
C ASP A 297 -8.48 0.80 0.37
N VAL A 298 -8.24 2.09 0.57
CA VAL A 298 -7.37 2.95 -0.23
C VAL A 298 -6.65 3.94 0.68
N ARG A 299 -5.33 4.03 0.57
CA ARG A 299 -4.47 4.91 1.38
C ARG A 299 -3.45 5.62 0.51
N THR A 300 -3.04 6.83 0.91
CA THR A 300 -1.98 7.60 0.23
C THR A 300 -0.95 8.12 1.22
N GLY A 301 0.29 8.31 0.74
CA GLY A 301 1.40 8.78 1.55
C GLY A 301 1.66 7.86 2.75
N VAL A 302 1.60 6.54 2.53
CA VAL A 302 1.69 5.55 3.60
C VAL A 302 3.15 5.35 3.99
N MET A 303 3.51 5.80 5.19
CA MET A 303 4.83 5.53 5.77
C MET A 303 4.80 4.18 6.50
N ILE A 304 5.63 3.26 6.06
CA ILE A 304 5.70 1.89 6.59
C ILE A 304 7.03 1.71 7.33
N ASP A 305 6.94 1.27 8.57
CA ASP A 305 8.05 0.70 9.31
C ASP A 305 8.11 -0.82 9.05
N TRP A 306 9.30 -1.33 8.73
CA TRP A 306 9.47 -2.67 8.15
C TRP A 306 9.39 -3.81 9.15
N ASP A 307 9.78 -3.58 10.40
CA ASP A 307 9.80 -4.63 11.44
C ASP A 307 8.65 -4.53 12.45
N GLY A 308 7.80 -3.50 12.30
CA GLY A 308 6.63 -3.27 13.16
C GLY A 308 6.99 -2.85 14.58
N VAL A 309 8.23 -2.35 14.78
CA VAL A 309 8.75 -1.87 16.06
C VAL A 309 9.31 -0.47 15.89
N VAL A 310 8.49 0.54 16.15
CA VAL A 310 8.90 1.94 16.03
C VAL A 310 9.93 2.28 17.11
N HIS A 311 11.15 2.59 16.68
CA HIS A 311 12.26 3.03 17.54
C HIS A 311 12.27 4.56 17.64
N ASN A 312 12.66 5.09 18.77
CA ASN A 312 12.67 6.55 19.03
C ASN A 312 14.07 7.17 19.00
N ASN A 313 15.03 6.53 18.33
CA ASN A 313 16.43 6.97 18.18
C ASN A 313 17.21 7.13 19.51
N LYS A 314 16.64 6.73 20.66
CA LYS A 314 17.31 6.82 21.98
C LYS A 314 18.12 5.59 22.31
N ASP A 315 17.82 4.47 21.68
CA ASP A 315 18.46 3.17 21.87
C ASP A 315 19.56 2.88 20.82
N GLY A 316 19.81 3.81 19.90
CA GLY A 316 20.78 3.67 18.82
C GLY A 316 20.31 2.76 17.68
N LEU A 317 19.04 2.34 17.69
CA LEU A 317 18.41 1.62 16.61
C LEU A 317 17.79 2.63 15.62
N VAL A 318 17.81 2.28 14.34
CA VAL A 318 17.28 3.11 13.25
C VAL A 318 16.15 2.34 12.56
N ASP A 319 15.00 2.95 12.46
CA ASP A 319 13.87 2.39 11.73
C ASP A 319 14.17 2.33 10.22
N THR A 320 13.83 1.22 9.59
CA THR A 320 13.79 1.13 8.14
C THR A 320 12.40 1.51 7.68
N GLU A 321 12.26 2.76 7.23
CA GLU A 321 10.99 3.31 6.79
C GLU A 321 10.96 3.50 5.27
N ASN A 322 9.80 3.26 4.66
CA ASN A 322 9.53 3.57 3.27
C ASN A 322 8.17 4.26 3.13
N GLU A 323 8.13 5.34 2.37
CA GLU A 323 6.88 5.96 1.93
C GLU A 323 6.40 5.30 0.64
N ILE A 324 5.11 4.93 0.61
CA ILE A 324 4.40 4.45 -0.57
C ILE A 324 3.35 5.47 -0.95
N ASP A 325 3.42 5.93 -2.20
CA ASP A 325 2.59 7.01 -2.68
C ASP A 325 1.09 6.65 -2.62
N VAL A 326 0.69 5.45 -3.09
CA VAL A 326 -0.69 4.94 -2.95
C VAL A 326 -0.70 3.42 -2.77
N ILE A 327 -1.51 2.92 -1.84
CA ILE A 327 -1.79 1.50 -1.64
C ILE A 327 -3.30 1.28 -1.73
N LEU A 328 -3.73 0.28 -2.51
CA LEU A 328 -5.12 -0.13 -2.64
C LEU A 328 -5.27 -1.58 -2.22
N MET A 329 -6.41 -1.96 -1.64
CA MET A 329 -6.75 -3.35 -1.33
C MET A 329 -7.99 -3.78 -2.10
N LYS A 330 -7.89 -4.92 -2.81
CA LYS A 330 -9.02 -5.61 -3.41
C LYS A 330 -9.13 -7.02 -2.81
N GLY A 331 -10.04 -7.18 -1.87
CA GLY A 331 -10.07 -8.39 -1.04
C GLY A 331 -8.77 -8.50 -0.24
N VAL A 332 -7.99 -9.54 -0.52
CA VAL A 332 -6.68 -9.79 0.10
C VAL A 332 -5.48 -9.37 -0.79
N VAL A 333 -5.76 -8.81 -1.97
CA VAL A 333 -4.72 -8.47 -2.95
C VAL A 333 -4.34 -7.00 -2.85
N PRO A 334 -3.08 -6.66 -2.51
CA PRO A 334 -2.60 -5.29 -2.51
C PRO A 334 -2.18 -4.82 -3.90
N VAL A 335 -2.36 -3.53 -4.14
CA VAL A 335 -1.84 -2.80 -5.31
C VAL A 335 -0.95 -1.67 -4.81
N PHE A 336 0.31 -1.69 -5.18
CA PHE A 336 1.27 -0.64 -4.85
C PHE A 336 1.45 0.29 -6.04
N ILE A 337 1.26 1.58 -5.82
CA ILE A 337 1.35 2.59 -6.87
C ILE A 337 2.39 3.63 -6.47
N SER A 338 3.35 3.88 -7.35
CA SER A 338 4.22 5.05 -7.26
C SER A 338 3.74 6.16 -8.19
N CYS A 339 3.75 7.39 -7.71
CA CYS A 339 3.28 8.59 -8.42
C CYS A 339 4.44 9.58 -8.63
N LYS A 340 4.72 9.95 -9.89
CA LYS A 340 5.79 10.89 -10.19
C LYS A 340 5.27 12.05 -11.05
N ASN A 341 5.10 13.18 -10.39
CA ASN A 341 4.75 14.43 -11.08
C ASN A 341 6.03 15.07 -11.63
N GLY A 342 6.47 14.63 -12.82
CA GLY A 342 7.70 15.04 -13.46
C GLY A 342 8.55 13.85 -13.89
N ILE A 343 9.88 14.07 -13.99
CA ILE A 343 10.83 13.07 -14.48
C ILE A 343 10.94 11.89 -13.53
N ILE A 344 10.84 10.68 -14.07
CA ILE A 344 10.96 9.44 -13.30
C ILE A 344 12.44 9.11 -13.04
N PRO A 345 12.88 9.02 -11.78
CA PRO A 345 14.21 8.53 -11.41
C PRO A 345 14.45 7.11 -11.93
N SER A 346 15.70 6.76 -12.24
CA SER A 346 16.02 5.44 -12.80
C SER A 346 15.88 4.31 -11.79
N ASP A 347 15.97 4.61 -10.49
CA ASP A 347 15.87 3.68 -9.36
C ASP A 347 14.43 3.47 -8.85
N GLU A 348 13.46 4.23 -9.37
CA GLU A 348 12.07 4.17 -8.93
C GLU A 348 11.43 2.79 -9.09
N LEU A 349 11.75 2.07 -10.18
CA LEU A 349 11.26 0.72 -10.39
C LEU A 349 11.75 -0.24 -9.30
N TYR A 350 12.99 -0.09 -8.86
CA TYR A 350 13.56 -0.93 -7.81
C TYR A 350 12.93 -0.64 -6.45
N LYS A 351 12.71 0.63 -6.12
CA LYS A 351 12.04 1.02 -4.87
C LYS A 351 10.64 0.42 -4.79
N LEU A 352 9.83 0.61 -5.83
CA LEU A 352 8.48 0.07 -5.90
C LEU A 352 8.49 -1.47 -5.83
N ASN A 353 9.41 -2.12 -6.55
CA ASN A 353 9.53 -3.58 -6.56
C ASN A 353 9.91 -4.12 -5.17
N THR A 354 10.91 -3.53 -4.50
CA THR A 354 11.37 -3.97 -3.18
C THR A 354 10.27 -3.93 -2.14
N VAL A 355 9.49 -2.84 -2.10
CA VAL A 355 8.38 -2.72 -1.15
C VAL A 355 7.24 -3.68 -1.49
N ALA A 356 6.93 -3.85 -2.78
CA ALA A 356 5.89 -4.77 -3.22
C ALA A 356 6.27 -6.24 -2.99
N GLU A 357 7.55 -6.60 -3.02
CA GLU A 357 8.04 -7.93 -2.63
C GLU A 357 7.96 -8.16 -1.12
N GLN A 358 8.24 -7.13 -0.31
CA GLN A 358 8.18 -7.24 1.14
C GLN A 358 6.75 -7.33 1.69
N PHE A 359 5.83 -6.50 1.18
CA PHE A 359 4.48 -6.33 1.71
C PHE A 359 3.37 -6.83 0.78
N GLY A 360 3.74 -7.58 -0.23
CA GLY A 360 2.83 -8.13 -1.20
C GLY A 360 2.85 -9.66 -1.28
N SER A 361 2.27 -10.16 -2.36
CA SER A 361 2.21 -11.57 -2.71
C SER A 361 2.47 -11.73 -4.21
N GLU A 362 2.47 -12.96 -4.71
CA GLU A 362 2.54 -13.23 -6.16
C GLU A 362 1.38 -12.61 -6.95
N TYR A 363 0.25 -12.30 -6.27
CA TYR A 363 -0.92 -11.65 -6.87
C TYR A 363 -0.82 -10.13 -6.91
N THR A 364 0.13 -9.56 -6.19
CA THR A 364 0.33 -8.11 -6.06
C THR A 364 0.48 -7.42 -7.40
N ARG A 365 -0.16 -6.25 -7.55
CA ARG A 365 0.00 -5.38 -8.70
C ARG A 365 0.89 -4.20 -8.36
N LYS A 366 1.76 -3.85 -9.31
CA LYS A 366 2.70 -2.73 -9.20
C LYS A 366 2.44 -1.77 -10.36
N VAL A 367 2.13 -0.52 -10.04
CA VAL A 367 1.79 0.50 -11.02
C VAL A 367 2.65 1.74 -10.79
N LEU A 368 3.19 2.32 -11.85
CA LEU A 368 3.88 3.60 -11.82
C LEU A 368 3.08 4.61 -12.65
N VAL A 369 2.61 5.66 -12.00
CA VAL A 369 1.83 6.75 -12.60
C VAL A 369 2.70 7.98 -12.73
N ALA A 370 2.81 8.55 -13.93
CA ALA A 370 3.67 9.70 -14.18
C ALA A 370 3.06 10.73 -15.12
N THR A 371 3.45 11.99 -14.92
CA THR A 371 3.12 13.09 -15.86
C THR A 371 4.13 13.20 -16.97
N ASP A 372 5.41 12.90 -16.73
CA ASP A 372 6.47 12.90 -17.74
C ASP A 372 7.48 11.79 -17.45
N MET A 373 7.84 11.02 -18.45
CA MET A 373 8.88 10.02 -18.29
C MET A 373 10.30 10.63 -18.28
N GLY A 374 10.50 11.78 -18.91
CA GLY A 374 11.78 12.51 -18.92
C GLY A 374 12.92 11.74 -19.58
N LYS A 375 12.63 10.80 -20.49
CA LYS A 375 13.63 9.90 -21.07
C LYS A 375 13.74 10.06 -22.58
N THR A 376 14.96 9.94 -23.11
CA THR A 376 15.18 9.81 -24.55
C THR A 376 14.53 8.54 -25.09
N ALA A 377 14.23 8.46 -26.37
CA ALA A 377 13.59 7.30 -27.00
C ALA A 377 14.33 5.97 -26.67
N LYS A 378 15.68 5.99 -26.67
CA LYS A 378 16.50 4.83 -26.34
C LYS A 378 16.40 4.45 -24.86
N SER A 379 16.59 5.39 -23.96
CA SER A 379 16.51 5.13 -22.51
C SER A 379 15.09 4.76 -22.07
N ARG A 380 14.06 5.31 -22.74
CA ARG A 380 12.65 4.95 -22.51
C ARG A 380 12.40 3.48 -22.84
N LYS A 381 12.90 2.97 -23.96
CA LYS A 381 12.74 1.56 -24.34
C LYS A 381 13.30 0.63 -23.26
N TYR A 382 14.54 0.86 -22.81
CA TYR A 382 15.15 0.06 -21.74
C TYR A 382 14.40 0.14 -20.41
N PHE A 383 13.89 1.32 -20.07
CA PHE A 383 13.10 1.50 -18.84
C PHE A 383 11.79 0.72 -18.89
N LEU A 384 11.08 0.73 -20.02
CA LEU A 384 9.83 -0.02 -20.21
C LEU A 384 10.06 -1.54 -20.22
N GLU A 385 11.16 -2.02 -20.84
CA GLU A 385 11.52 -3.44 -20.79
C GLU A 385 11.79 -3.88 -19.36
N ARG A 386 12.57 -3.13 -18.60
CA ARG A 386 12.85 -3.41 -17.18
C ARG A 386 11.58 -3.40 -16.32
N ALA A 387 10.70 -2.45 -16.54
CA ALA A 387 9.42 -2.42 -15.83
C ALA A 387 8.59 -3.68 -16.11
N ARG A 388 8.58 -4.13 -17.36
CA ARG A 388 7.90 -5.37 -17.76
C ARG A 388 8.49 -6.59 -17.06
N ASP A 389 9.82 -6.70 -17.00
CA ASP A 389 10.51 -7.81 -16.34
C ASP A 389 10.20 -7.86 -14.84
N MET A 390 9.99 -6.69 -14.22
CA MET A 390 9.58 -6.55 -12.82
C MET A 390 8.06 -6.66 -12.60
N GLY A 391 7.26 -6.86 -13.65
CA GLY A 391 5.80 -6.86 -13.55
C GLY A 391 5.18 -5.51 -13.19
N ILE A 392 5.88 -4.39 -13.46
CA ILE A 392 5.41 -3.03 -13.18
C ILE A 392 4.71 -2.48 -14.41
N GLN A 393 3.46 -2.05 -14.24
CA GLN A 393 2.68 -1.36 -15.28
C GLN A 393 2.94 0.13 -15.22
N ILE A 394 3.26 0.75 -16.37
CA ILE A 394 3.55 2.19 -16.44
C ILE A 394 2.41 2.94 -17.13
N ILE A 395 1.97 4.01 -16.48
CA ILE A 395 0.99 4.96 -16.99
C ILE A 395 1.67 6.32 -17.07
N GLU A 396 1.92 6.78 -18.27
CA GLU A 396 2.56 8.06 -18.52
C GLU A 396 1.59 9.09 -19.12
N ASP A 397 1.97 10.36 -19.07
CA ASP A 397 1.19 11.47 -19.63
C ASP A 397 -0.25 11.60 -19.05
N VAL A 398 -0.45 11.24 -17.77
CA VAL A 398 -1.79 11.29 -17.14
C VAL A 398 -2.39 12.70 -17.13
N HIS A 399 -1.55 13.73 -17.13
CA HIS A 399 -1.98 15.13 -17.22
C HIS A 399 -2.62 15.48 -18.57
N LYS A 400 -2.27 14.78 -19.64
CA LYS A 400 -2.83 14.95 -20.99
C LYS A 400 -4.02 14.02 -21.24
N ASN A 401 -3.83 12.75 -20.89
CA ASN A 401 -4.73 11.65 -21.26
C ASN A 401 -5.78 11.31 -20.20
N GLY A 402 -5.69 11.93 -19.00
CA GLY A 402 -6.54 11.59 -17.86
C GLY A 402 -6.23 10.22 -17.28
N PHE A 403 -7.08 9.76 -16.37
CA PHE A 403 -6.89 8.54 -15.58
C PHE A 403 -7.58 7.29 -16.14
N GLY A 404 -8.24 7.37 -17.31
CA GLY A 404 -8.97 6.23 -17.90
C GLY A 404 -8.07 5.00 -18.14
N LYS A 405 -6.79 5.20 -18.48
CA LYS A 405 -5.83 4.09 -18.60
C LYS A 405 -5.54 3.44 -17.24
N LEU A 406 -5.44 4.22 -16.16
CA LEU A 406 -5.29 3.71 -14.81
C LEU A 406 -6.51 2.87 -14.42
N GLU A 407 -7.72 3.39 -14.59
CA GLU A 407 -8.95 2.66 -14.29
C GLU A 407 -9.02 1.32 -15.04
N ASN A 408 -8.67 1.32 -16.34
CA ASN A 408 -8.65 0.09 -17.13
C ASN A 408 -7.64 -0.93 -16.59
N ILE A 409 -6.46 -0.51 -16.20
CA ILE A 409 -5.46 -1.38 -15.57
C ILE A 409 -5.97 -1.90 -14.24
N LEU A 410 -6.50 -1.04 -13.38
CA LEU A 410 -7.04 -1.42 -12.08
C LEU A 410 -8.24 -2.37 -12.16
N LYS A 411 -9.01 -2.35 -13.25
CA LYS A 411 -10.11 -3.30 -13.50
C LYS A 411 -9.62 -4.72 -13.86
N THR A 412 -8.35 -4.88 -14.25
CA THR A 412 -7.78 -6.20 -14.58
C THR A 412 -7.20 -6.95 -13.36
N ILE A 413 -7.28 -6.34 -12.20
CA ILE A 413 -6.82 -6.90 -10.92
C ILE A 413 -7.83 -7.87 -10.35
#